data_979b547ccdba64b1e044d8003200584a
#
_entry.id   979b547ccdba64b1e044d8003200584a
#
_cell.length_a   1.000
_cell.length_b   1.000
_cell.length_c   1.000
_cell.angle_alpha   90.00
_cell.angle_beta   90.00
_cell.angle_gamma   90.00
#
_symmetry.space_group_name_H-M   'P 1'
#
loop_
_entity.id
_entity.type
_entity.pdbx_description
1 polymer ?
#
loop_
_entity_poly.entity_id
_entity_poly.type
_entity_poly.pdbx_seq_one_letter_code
_entity_poly.pdbx_strand_id
1 'polypeptide(L)'
;MKEKTKILPYKVKDINLADWGRKEIELAEAEMPGLMALREEYAETQPLAGARIAGCLHMTIQTAVLIETLVALGAEVTWSSCNIFSTQDHAAAAIAAAGIPVYAWKGMNEEEFDWCIEQTLFFGEKQQPLNMILDDGGDLTNMVLDRYPELVANINGLSEETTTGVHRLYERMQNGTLPLPAINVNDSVTKSKFDNKYGCKESAVDAIRRATDVMLAGKRVLVAGYGDVGKGTAASFRGAGAIVTVTEIDPICALQAAMDGFEVKRINTVVADMDVVITATGNKNILTGEHFLQMKDKAIVCNIGHFDNEIDMAWLNDTYGASKVEIKPQVDKYTLENDKELIVLAEGRLVNLGCATGHPSFVMSNSFTNQTLAQIELWTNPEQYDNKVYMLPKQLDEKVAALHLSHLGVELEELSKDQADYIGVTVKGPYKPEYYRY
;
A
#
# COMPACT_ATOMS: atom_id res chain seq x y z
N MET A 1 -7.77 -19.93 -30.85
CA MET A 1 -8.82 -19.44 -29.92
C MET A 1 -8.39 -19.95 -28.53
N LYS A 2 -7.97 -19.03 -27.63
CA LYS A 2 -7.78 -19.41 -26.21
C LYS A 2 -9.17 -19.85 -25.69
N GLU A 3 -9.25 -20.99 -25.02
CA GLU A 3 -10.47 -21.37 -24.32
C GLU A 3 -10.83 -20.22 -23.37
N LYS A 4 -12.07 -19.73 -23.46
CA LYS A 4 -12.55 -18.68 -22.54
C LYS A 4 -12.57 -19.29 -21.13
N THR A 5 -11.71 -18.79 -20.28
CA THR A 5 -11.66 -19.17 -18.85
C THR A 5 -13.03 -18.90 -18.24
N LYS A 6 -13.64 -19.90 -17.61
CA LYS A 6 -14.94 -19.74 -16.96
C LYS A 6 -14.76 -18.86 -15.73
N ILE A 7 -15.33 -17.65 -15.76
CA ILE A 7 -15.31 -16.74 -14.61
C ILE A 7 -16.16 -17.35 -13.50
N LEU A 8 -15.57 -17.53 -12.34
CA LEU A 8 -16.26 -17.93 -11.12
C LEU A 8 -16.90 -16.69 -10.47
N PRO A 9 -17.98 -16.83 -9.69
CA PRO A 9 -18.55 -15.72 -8.96
C PRO A 9 -17.60 -15.14 -7.89
N TYR A 10 -16.73 -15.96 -7.34
CA TYR A 10 -15.63 -15.60 -6.43
C TYR A 10 -14.70 -16.79 -6.23
N LYS A 11 -13.52 -16.58 -5.67
CA LYS A 11 -12.65 -17.61 -5.09
C LYS A 11 -11.91 -17.06 -3.88
N VAL A 12 -12.23 -17.57 -2.71
CA VAL A 12 -11.64 -17.19 -1.41
C VAL A 12 -11.20 -18.47 -0.66
N LYS A 13 -10.42 -18.31 0.41
CA LYS A 13 -9.90 -19.42 1.20
C LYS A 13 -11.01 -20.26 1.83
N ASP A 14 -11.91 -19.60 2.56
CA ASP A 14 -13.04 -20.22 3.25
C ASP A 14 -14.18 -19.19 3.40
N ILE A 15 -15.30 -19.43 2.75
CA ILE A 15 -16.46 -18.55 2.80
C ILE A 15 -17.11 -18.48 4.19
N ASN A 16 -16.91 -19.51 5.03
CA ASN A 16 -17.46 -19.54 6.39
C ASN A 16 -16.84 -18.50 7.32
N LEU A 17 -15.75 -17.84 6.92
CA LEU A 17 -15.14 -16.73 7.65
C LEU A 17 -15.89 -15.40 7.47
N ALA A 18 -16.94 -15.35 6.66
CA ALA A 18 -17.65 -14.12 6.29
C ALA A 18 -18.23 -13.38 7.50
N ASP A 19 -18.84 -14.09 8.45
CA ASP A 19 -19.43 -13.47 9.65
C ASP A 19 -18.39 -12.81 10.55
N TRP A 20 -17.20 -13.40 10.64
CA TRP A 20 -16.08 -12.77 11.33
C TRP A 20 -15.60 -11.52 10.57
N GLY A 21 -15.39 -11.65 9.27
CA GLY A 21 -14.99 -10.52 8.41
C GLY A 21 -15.97 -9.35 8.51
N ARG A 22 -17.27 -9.61 8.51
CA ARG A 22 -18.29 -8.56 8.64
C ARG A 22 -18.14 -7.75 9.94
N LYS A 23 -17.91 -8.40 11.07
CA LYS A 23 -17.71 -7.72 12.35
C LYS A 23 -16.46 -6.84 12.37
N GLU A 24 -15.38 -7.28 11.74
CA GLU A 24 -14.16 -6.47 11.64
C GLU A 24 -14.31 -5.32 10.63
N ILE A 25 -15.09 -5.51 9.55
CA ILE A 25 -15.43 -4.42 8.62
C ILE A 25 -16.24 -3.33 9.36
N GLU A 26 -17.24 -3.69 10.15
CA GLU A 26 -18.01 -2.74 10.96
C GLU A 26 -17.12 -1.96 11.96
N LEU A 27 -16.14 -2.64 12.56
CA LEU A 27 -15.14 -1.98 13.41
C LEU A 27 -14.25 -1.01 12.61
N ALA A 28 -13.83 -1.40 11.41
CA ALA A 28 -13.01 -0.56 10.55
C ALA A 28 -13.79 0.67 10.04
N GLU A 29 -15.06 0.53 9.69
CA GLU A 29 -15.93 1.63 9.27
C GLU A 29 -15.98 2.75 10.31
N ALA A 30 -16.01 2.42 11.60
CA ALA A 30 -15.98 3.41 12.69
C ALA A 30 -14.70 4.24 12.73
N GLU A 31 -13.60 3.72 12.17
CA GLU A 31 -12.28 4.35 12.11
C GLU A 31 -11.92 4.88 10.69
N MET A 32 -12.89 4.84 9.75
CA MET A 32 -12.67 5.27 8.35
C MET A 32 -13.61 6.41 7.94
N PRO A 33 -13.56 7.56 8.64
CA PRO A 33 -14.54 8.63 8.50
C PRO A 33 -14.58 9.25 7.10
N GLY A 34 -13.48 9.26 6.37
CA GLY A 34 -13.44 9.80 5.01
C GLY A 34 -14.30 8.99 4.04
N LEU A 35 -14.20 7.66 4.07
CA LEU A 35 -15.02 6.79 3.24
C LEU A 35 -16.50 6.83 3.64
N MET A 36 -16.78 6.84 4.94
CA MET A 36 -18.16 6.91 5.43
C MET A 36 -18.82 8.24 5.05
N ALA A 37 -18.09 9.35 5.13
CA ALA A 37 -18.57 10.66 4.68
C ALA A 37 -18.86 10.69 3.15
N LEU A 38 -18.01 10.03 2.34
CA LEU A 38 -18.27 9.93 0.89
C LEU A 38 -19.51 9.08 0.59
N ARG A 39 -19.74 7.99 1.32
CA ARG A 39 -20.99 7.21 1.17
C ARG A 39 -22.22 8.08 1.46
N GLU A 40 -22.18 8.90 2.52
CA GLU A 40 -23.29 9.80 2.87
C GLU A 40 -23.46 10.92 1.81
N GLU A 41 -22.35 11.57 1.42
CA GLU A 41 -22.38 12.68 0.44
C GLU A 41 -22.94 12.25 -0.93
N TYR A 42 -22.58 11.04 -1.38
CA TYR A 42 -22.91 10.56 -2.73
C TYR A 42 -24.00 9.50 -2.77
N ALA A 43 -24.66 9.20 -1.65
CA ALA A 43 -25.70 8.17 -1.56
C ALA A 43 -26.82 8.30 -2.62
N GLU A 44 -27.25 9.54 -2.89
CA GLU A 44 -28.34 9.80 -3.84
C GLU A 44 -27.86 9.94 -5.29
N THR A 45 -26.67 10.53 -5.49
CA THR A 45 -26.16 10.88 -6.82
C THR A 45 -25.47 9.74 -7.55
N GLN A 46 -24.93 8.79 -6.80
CA GLN A 46 -24.21 7.61 -7.30
C GLN A 46 -23.26 7.92 -8.47
N PRO A 47 -22.20 8.74 -8.26
CA PRO A 47 -21.38 9.27 -9.34
C PRO A 47 -20.62 8.20 -10.14
N LEU A 48 -20.48 6.98 -9.60
CA LEU A 48 -19.84 5.85 -10.26
C LEU A 48 -20.83 4.92 -10.98
N ALA A 49 -22.09 5.32 -11.15
CA ALA A 49 -23.06 4.51 -11.89
C ALA A 49 -22.56 4.17 -13.31
N GLY A 50 -22.52 2.87 -13.65
CA GLY A 50 -21.99 2.36 -14.92
C GLY A 50 -20.48 2.10 -14.94
N ALA A 51 -19.74 2.52 -13.91
CA ALA A 51 -18.32 2.14 -13.77
C ALA A 51 -18.20 0.65 -13.42
N ARG A 52 -17.33 -0.03 -14.13
CA ARG A 52 -16.89 -1.42 -13.86
C ARG A 52 -15.42 -1.39 -13.46
N ILE A 53 -15.19 -1.34 -12.15
CA ILE A 53 -13.88 -1.15 -11.56
C ILE A 53 -13.26 -2.51 -11.27
N ALA A 54 -12.19 -2.86 -11.99
CA ALA A 54 -11.31 -3.96 -11.60
C ALA A 54 -10.29 -3.44 -10.61
N GLY A 55 -10.21 -4.05 -9.43
CA GLY A 55 -9.26 -3.69 -8.39
C GLY A 55 -8.21 -4.77 -8.16
N CYS A 56 -6.95 -4.34 -8.00
CA CYS A 56 -5.83 -5.17 -7.55
C CYS A 56 -5.08 -4.43 -6.46
N LEU A 57 -5.49 -4.64 -5.22
CA LEU A 57 -4.91 -4.02 -4.03
C LEU A 57 -5.09 -4.98 -2.86
N HIS A 58 -4.18 -4.93 -1.86
CA HIS A 58 -4.19 -5.81 -0.69
C HIS A 58 -5.59 -6.06 -0.15
N MET A 59 -6.08 -7.33 -0.19
CA MET A 59 -7.44 -7.66 0.25
C MET A 59 -7.53 -7.72 1.78
N THR A 60 -7.50 -6.57 2.42
CA THR A 60 -7.60 -6.38 3.87
C THR A 60 -9.03 -5.98 4.29
N ILE A 61 -9.26 -5.90 5.59
CA ILE A 61 -10.51 -5.38 6.16
C ILE A 61 -10.76 -3.94 5.69
N GLN A 62 -9.72 -3.10 5.64
CA GLN A 62 -9.85 -1.72 5.19
C GLN A 62 -10.19 -1.63 3.70
N THR A 63 -9.62 -2.53 2.89
CA THR A 63 -9.97 -2.66 1.46
C THR A 63 -11.41 -3.10 1.27
N ALA A 64 -11.95 -3.94 2.14
CA ALA A 64 -13.36 -4.29 2.11
C ALA A 64 -14.25 -3.05 2.28
N VAL A 65 -13.91 -2.12 3.15
CA VAL A 65 -14.63 -0.84 3.31
C VAL A 65 -14.54 0.00 2.03
N LEU A 66 -13.37 0.05 1.37
CA LEU A 66 -13.21 0.73 0.07
C LEU A 66 -14.12 0.10 -0.99
N ILE A 67 -14.09 -1.22 -1.15
CA ILE A 67 -14.90 -1.94 -2.13
C ILE A 67 -16.39 -1.63 -1.93
N GLU A 68 -16.89 -1.73 -0.71
CA GLU A 68 -18.28 -1.43 -0.39
C GLU A 68 -18.62 0.04 -0.59
N THR A 69 -17.65 0.94 -0.39
CA THR A 69 -17.84 2.37 -0.70
C THR A 69 -18.01 2.58 -2.21
N LEU A 70 -17.14 2.02 -3.03
CA LEU A 70 -17.27 2.12 -4.50
C LEU A 70 -18.61 1.56 -5.00
N VAL A 71 -19.05 0.45 -4.44
CA VAL A 71 -20.38 -0.15 -4.75
C VAL A 71 -21.51 0.77 -4.30
N ALA A 72 -21.44 1.35 -3.09
CA ALA A 72 -22.43 2.31 -2.60
C ALA A 72 -22.54 3.55 -3.49
N LEU A 73 -21.45 3.94 -4.14
CA LEU A 73 -21.41 5.04 -5.09
C LEU A 73 -21.86 4.65 -6.52
N GLY A 74 -22.30 3.43 -6.72
CA GLY A 74 -22.92 2.96 -7.98
C GLY A 74 -22.02 2.12 -8.89
N ALA A 75 -20.77 1.81 -8.50
CA ALA A 75 -19.87 0.98 -9.31
C ALA A 75 -20.22 -0.51 -9.22
N GLU A 76 -19.98 -1.24 -10.31
CA GLU A 76 -19.73 -2.67 -10.28
C GLU A 76 -18.24 -2.89 -9.99
N VAL A 77 -17.92 -3.79 -9.05
CA VAL A 77 -16.53 -4.00 -8.59
C VAL A 77 -16.16 -5.47 -8.67
N THR A 78 -14.94 -5.75 -9.13
CA THR A 78 -14.27 -7.05 -9.00
C THR A 78 -12.92 -6.83 -8.34
N TRP A 79 -12.43 -7.79 -7.56
CA TRP A 79 -11.23 -7.55 -6.76
C TRP A 79 -10.28 -8.75 -6.69
N SER A 80 -8.96 -8.45 -6.74
CA SER A 80 -7.88 -9.37 -6.39
C SER A 80 -6.90 -8.70 -5.43
N SER A 81 -6.02 -9.48 -4.81
CA SER A 81 -4.93 -8.92 -4.02
C SER A 81 -3.70 -8.66 -4.88
N CYS A 82 -2.93 -7.63 -4.55
CA CYS A 82 -1.65 -7.31 -5.20
C CYS A 82 -0.44 -7.99 -4.55
N ASN A 83 -0.65 -8.91 -3.61
CA ASN A 83 0.43 -9.64 -2.93
C ASN A 83 -0.08 -10.99 -2.41
N ILE A 84 0.74 -12.03 -2.56
CA ILE A 84 0.38 -13.42 -2.22
C ILE A 84 0.18 -13.67 -0.73
N PHE A 85 0.70 -12.83 0.16
CA PHE A 85 0.61 -13.01 1.63
C PHE A 85 -0.24 -11.97 2.34
N SER A 86 -0.75 -10.94 1.66
CA SER A 86 -1.40 -9.79 2.30
C SER A 86 -2.90 -9.94 2.52
N THR A 87 -3.53 -10.94 1.90
CA THR A 87 -4.98 -11.15 2.06
C THR A 87 -5.33 -11.50 3.50
N GLN A 88 -6.36 -10.83 4.03
CA GLN A 88 -7.08 -11.28 5.22
C GLN A 88 -8.28 -12.14 4.76
N ASP A 89 -8.19 -13.44 4.95
CA ASP A 89 -9.14 -14.40 4.36
C ASP A 89 -10.59 -14.14 4.77
N HIS A 90 -10.81 -13.65 5.98
CA HIS A 90 -12.14 -13.29 6.49
C HIS A 90 -12.68 -12.00 5.84
N ALA A 91 -11.81 -11.05 5.44
CA ALA A 91 -12.22 -9.89 4.66
C ALA A 91 -12.69 -10.29 3.27
N ALA A 92 -11.91 -11.13 2.56
CA ALA A 92 -12.28 -11.65 1.25
C ALA A 92 -13.61 -12.45 1.31
N ALA A 93 -13.78 -13.26 2.35
CA ALA A 93 -15.01 -14.04 2.56
C ALA A 93 -16.23 -13.13 2.78
N ALA A 94 -16.10 -12.05 3.56
CA ALA A 94 -17.21 -11.12 3.83
C ALA A 94 -17.66 -10.40 2.55
N ILE A 95 -16.73 -9.95 1.72
CA ILE A 95 -17.03 -9.30 0.44
C ILE A 95 -17.66 -10.28 -0.57
N ALA A 96 -17.13 -11.50 -0.65
CA ALA A 96 -17.70 -12.55 -1.49
C ALA A 96 -19.14 -12.91 -1.05
N ALA A 97 -19.39 -13.02 0.26
CA ALA A 97 -20.72 -13.28 0.81
C ALA A 97 -21.72 -12.13 0.57
N ALA A 98 -21.23 -10.88 0.45
CA ALA A 98 -22.03 -9.73 0.05
C ALA A 98 -22.36 -9.72 -1.46
N GLY A 99 -21.89 -10.72 -2.22
CA GLY A 99 -22.17 -10.86 -3.66
C GLY A 99 -21.22 -10.08 -4.56
N ILE A 100 -20.13 -9.55 -4.04
CA ILE A 100 -19.11 -8.85 -4.82
C ILE A 100 -18.01 -9.84 -5.21
N PRO A 101 -17.66 -9.97 -6.52
CA PRO A 101 -16.65 -10.90 -6.98
C PRO A 101 -15.27 -10.57 -6.42
N VAL A 102 -14.70 -11.49 -5.64
CA VAL A 102 -13.36 -11.40 -5.05
C VAL A 102 -12.60 -12.69 -5.32
N TYR A 103 -11.35 -12.55 -5.74
CA TYR A 103 -10.43 -13.63 -6.04
C TYR A 103 -9.13 -13.40 -5.27
N ALA A 104 -9.08 -13.82 -4.00
CA ALA A 104 -7.94 -13.62 -3.14
C ALA A 104 -7.93 -14.58 -1.94
N TRP A 105 -6.76 -15.07 -1.54
CA TRP A 105 -6.51 -15.78 -0.29
C TRP A 105 -5.05 -15.67 0.13
N LYS A 106 -4.78 -15.77 1.40
CA LYS A 106 -3.41 -15.75 1.92
C LYS A 106 -2.66 -17.01 1.57
N GLY A 107 -1.48 -16.89 0.98
CA GLY A 107 -0.62 -18.00 0.59
C GLY A 107 -0.91 -18.54 -0.81
N MET A 108 -1.35 -17.69 -1.74
CA MET A 108 -1.38 -17.98 -3.17
C MET A 108 0.05 -18.25 -3.67
N ASN A 109 0.17 -19.11 -4.67
CA ASN A 109 1.38 -19.18 -5.49
C ASN A 109 1.29 -18.17 -6.66
N GLU A 110 2.36 -18.02 -7.43
CA GLU A 110 2.44 -17.04 -8.53
C GLU A 110 1.41 -17.32 -9.64
N GLU A 111 1.13 -18.58 -9.96
CA GLU A 111 0.14 -18.94 -10.98
C GLU A 111 -1.29 -18.62 -10.50
N GLU A 112 -1.57 -18.87 -9.24
CA GLU A 112 -2.86 -18.52 -8.61
C GLU A 112 -3.05 -17.01 -8.52
N PHE A 113 -1.99 -16.28 -8.19
CA PHE A 113 -1.98 -14.81 -8.14
C PHE A 113 -2.33 -14.24 -9.52
N ASP A 114 -1.63 -14.65 -10.57
CA ASP A 114 -1.86 -14.23 -11.95
C ASP A 114 -3.31 -14.55 -12.39
N TRP A 115 -3.77 -15.75 -12.09
CA TRP A 115 -5.14 -16.17 -12.37
C TRP A 115 -6.17 -15.30 -11.65
N CYS A 116 -5.94 -14.92 -10.37
CA CYS A 116 -6.85 -14.07 -9.62
C CYS A 116 -7.01 -12.69 -10.27
N ILE A 117 -5.90 -12.08 -10.73
CA ILE A 117 -5.97 -10.81 -11.45
C ILE A 117 -6.76 -10.96 -12.75
N GLU A 118 -6.51 -12.04 -13.52
CA GLU A 118 -7.21 -12.30 -14.78
C GLU A 118 -8.73 -12.41 -14.58
N GLN A 119 -9.20 -12.97 -13.44
CA GLN A 119 -10.62 -13.08 -13.13
C GLN A 119 -11.32 -11.72 -12.93
N THR A 120 -10.57 -10.66 -12.61
CA THR A 120 -11.17 -9.33 -12.39
C THR A 120 -11.52 -8.58 -13.67
N LEU A 121 -11.03 -9.03 -14.83
CA LEU A 121 -11.11 -8.27 -16.07
C LEU A 121 -12.53 -8.20 -16.68
N PHE A 122 -13.43 -9.10 -16.28
CA PHE A 122 -14.75 -9.24 -16.90
C PHE A 122 -15.86 -9.33 -15.85
N PHE A 123 -17.01 -8.70 -16.15
CA PHE A 123 -18.13 -8.51 -15.24
C PHE A 123 -19.38 -9.24 -15.69
N GLY A 124 -20.05 -9.87 -14.73
CA GLY A 124 -21.36 -10.51 -14.89
C GLY A 124 -21.38 -11.67 -15.90
N GLU A 125 -22.55 -12.24 -16.12
CA GLU A 125 -22.76 -13.37 -17.04
C GLU A 125 -22.45 -13.03 -18.50
N LYS A 126 -22.59 -11.75 -18.88
CA LYS A 126 -22.29 -11.27 -20.23
C LYS A 126 -20.81 -10.99 -20.47
N GLN A 127 -19.98 -11.19 -19.46
CA GLN A 127 -18.54 -10.94 -19.51
C GLN A 127 -18.21 -9.56 -20.10
N GLN A 128 -18.87 -8.51 -19.60
CA GLN A 128 -18.56 -7.14 -19.99
C GLN A 128 -17.14 -6.77 -19.49
N PRO A 129 -16.31 -6.14 -20.33
CA PRO A 129 -14.95 -5.77 -19.91
C PRO A 129 -14.98 -4.67 -18.85
N LEU A 130 -13.92 -4.61 -18.03
CA LEU A 130 -13.67 -3.47 -17.15
C LEU A 130 -13.65 -2.16 -17.95
N ASN A 131 -13.96 -1.05 -17.27
CA ASN A 131 -13.83 0.30 -17.84
C ASN A 131 -13.12 1.29 -16.90
N MET A 132 -12.72 0.82 -15.71
CA MET A 132 -11.88 1.53 -14.75
C MET A 132 -10.91 0.55 -14.10
N ILE A 133 -9.72 1.03 -13.71
CA ILE A 133 -8.71 0.25 -12.96
C ILE A 133 -8.40 0.98 -11.67
N LEU A 134 -8.30 0.21 -10.56
CA LEU A 134 -7.71 0.64 -9.30
C LEU A 134 -6.58 -0.34 -8.97
N ASP A 135 -5.33 0.11 -8.99
CA ASP A 135 -4.16 -0.77 -8.90
C ASP A 135 -3.23 -0.36 -7.76
N ASP A 136 -2.44 -1.33 -7.30
CA ASP A 136 -1.42 -1.16 -6.28
C ASP A 136 -0.18 -1.96 -6.69
N GLY A 137 0.79 -1.27 -7.28
CA GLY A 137 2.03 -1.83 -7.78
C GLY A 137 2.05 -2.06 -9.30
N GLY A 138 0.92 -1.93 -9.99
CA GLY A 138 0.83 -1.95 -11.44
C GLY A 138 0.69 -3.33 -12.07
N ASP A 139 0.41 -4.39 -11.32
CA ASP A 139 0.33 -5.75 -11.88
C ASP A 139 -0.94 -5.96 -12.72
N LEU A 140 -2.09 -5.46 -12.27
CA LEU A 140 -3.31 -5.46 -13.07
C LEU A 140 -3.16 -4.58 -14.32
N THR A 141 -2.62 -3.39 -14.16
CA THR A 141 -2.37 -2.46 -15.27
C THR A 141 -1.46 -3.09 -16.32
N ASN A 142 -0.34 -3.68 -15.91
CA ASN A 142 0.57 -4.35 -16.83
C ASN A 142 -0.08 -5.57 -17.50
N MET A 143 -0.86 -6.35 -16.76
CA MET A 143 -1.60 -7.48 -17.36
C MET A 143 -2.54 -6.99 -18.45
N VAL A 144 -3.31 -5.92 -18.22
CA VAL A 144 -4.20 -5.34 -19.23
C VAL A 144 -3.41 -4.83 -20.43
N LEU A 145 -2.39 -4.01 -20.21
CA LEU A 145 -1.65 -3.35 -21.30
C LEU A 145 -0.84 -4.34 -22.14
N ASP A 146 -0.27 -5.38 -21.54
CA ASP A 146 0.66 -6.28 -22.21
C ASP A 146 0.00 -7.58 -22.71
N ARG A 147 -1.08 -8.05 -22.04
CA ARG A 147 -1.73 -9.34 -22.37
C ARG A 147 -3.15 -9.21 -22.94
N TYR A 148 -3.84 -8.09 -22.66
CA TYR A 148 -5.23 -7.80 -23.07
C TYR A 148 -5.39 -6.39 -23.64
N PRO A 149 -4.52 -5.96 -24.60
CA PRO A 149 -4.52 -4.60 -25.12
C PRO A 149 -5.86 -4.20 -25.79
N GLU A 150 -6.64 -5.18 -26.24
CA GLU A 150 -7.97 -4.94 -26.81
C GLU A 150 -8.99 -4.36 -25.80
N LEU A 151 -8.74 -4.51 -24.49
CA LEU A 151 -9.61 -3.96 -23.44
C LEU A 151 -9.39 -2.46 -23.22
N VAL A 152 -8.23 -1.95 -23.57
CA VAL A 152 -7.82 -0.55 -23.34
C VAL A 152 -8.83 0.46 -23.88
N ALA A 153 -9.42 0.18 -25.06
CA ALA A 153 -10.41 1.06 -25.67
C ALA A 153 -11.70 1.27 -24.84
N ASN A 154 -11.92 0.43 -23.82
CA ASN A 154 -13.07 0.54 -22.93
C ASN A 154 -12.75 1.25 -21.62
N ILE A 155 -11.47 1.55 -21.33
CA ILE A 155 -11.01 2.02 -20.03
C ILE A 155 -10.90 3.55 -20.04
N ASN A 156 -11.65 4.22 -19.15
CA ASN A 156 -11.62 5.67 -19.01
C ASN A 156 -10.39 6.17 -18.22
N GLY A 157 -9.84 5.33 -17.36
CA GLY A 157 -8.64 5.69 -16.60
C GLY A 157 -8.30 4.69 -15.49
N LEU A 158 -7.18 4.96 -14.84
CA LEU A 158 -6.70 4.19 -13.69
C LEU A 158 -6.24 5.08 -12.54
N SER A 159 -6.31 4.56 -11.33
CA SER A 159 -5.66 5.16 -10.16
C SER A 159 -4.65 4.17 -9.56
N GLU A 160 -3.49 4.68 -9.14
CA GLU A 160 -2.38 3.88 -8.63
C GLU A 160 -2.04 4.26 -7.18
N GLU A 161 -1.97 3.25 -6.32
CA GLU A 161 -1.81 3.43 -4.87
C GLU A 161 -0.36 3.64 -4.43
N THR A 162 0.62 3.01 -5.09
CA THR A 162 1.96 2.89 -4.51
C THR A 162 3.09 3.36 -5.43
N THR A 163 4.21 3.76 -4.81
CA THR A 163 5.41 4.30 -5.48
C THR A 163 5.88 3.45 -6.65
N THR A 164 5.86 2.14 -6.52
CA THR A 164 6.35 1.24 -7.59
C THR A 164 5.47 1.23 -8.82
N GLY A 165 4.14 1.19 -8.64
CA GLY A 165 3.21 1.28 -9.75
C GLY A 165 3.30 2.65 -10.43
N VAL A 166 3.39 3.72 -9.65
CA VAL A 166 3.61 5.09 -10.15
C VAL A 166 4.90 5.18 -10.99
N HIS A 167 5.99 4.56 -10.54
CA HIS A 167 7.24 4.52 -11.31
C HIS A 167 7.05 3.86 -12.67
N ARG A 168 6.37 2.70 -12.72
CA ARG A 168 6.02 1.98 -13.95
C ARG A 168 5.16 2.84 -14.89
N LEU A 169 4.20 3.60 -14.34
CA LEU A 169 3.35 4.51 -15.13
C LEU A 169 4.15 5.66 -15.76
N TYR A 170 5.04 6.29 -14.99
CA TYR A 170 5.91 7.33 -15.53
C TYR A 170 6.87 6.80 -16.59
N GLU A 171 7.41 5.60 -16.42
CA GLU A 171 8.24 4.94 -17.43
C GLU A 171 7.45 4.71 -18.73
N ARG A 172 6.22 4.18 -18.65
CA ARG A 172 5.34 4.01 -19.80
C ARG A 172 4.99 5.36 -20.46
N MET A 173 4.72 6.39 -19.67
CA MET A 173 4.45 7.73 -20.19
C MET A 173 5.66 8.31 -20.94
N GLN A 174 6.87 8.20 -20.39
CA GLN A 174 8.10 8.66 -21.03
C GLN A 174 8.39 7.92 -22.33
N ASN A 175 8.11 6.62 -22.38
CA ASN A 175 8.29 5.77 -23.54
C ASN A 175 7.14 5.89 -24.56
N GLY A 176 6.10 6.70 -24.30
CA GLY A 176 4.93 6.85 -25.17
C GLY A 176 4.05 5.60 -25.25
N THR A 177 4.10 4.73 -24.24
CA THR A 177 3.36 3.45 -24.17
C THR A 177 2.25 3.44 -23.12
N LEU A 178 1.91 4.60 -22.52
CA LEU A 178 0.76 4.75 -21.64
C LEU A 178 -0.47 5.17 -22.48
N PRO A 179 -1.44 4.26 -22.74
CA PRO A 179 -2.54 4.53 -23.65
C PRO A 179 -3.80 5.10 -23.01
N LEU A 180 -3.75 5.43 -21.70
CA LEU A 180 -4.90 5.90 -20.91
C LEU A 180 -4.45 6.86 -19.80
N PRO A 181 -5.36 7.71 -19.28
CA PRO A 181 -5.05 8.60 -18.17
C PRO A 181 -4.87 7.81 -16.87
N ALA A 182 -3.94 8.29 -16.04
CA ALA A 182 -3.66 7.72 -14.74
C ALA A 182 -3.60 8.80 -13.65
N ILE A 183 -4.24 8.59 -12.51
CA ILE A 183 -4.04 9.41 -11.31
C ILE A 183 -3.08 8.71 -10.36
N ASN A 184 -1.97 9.38 -10.08
CA ASN A 184 -1.01 9.00 -9.06
C ASN A 184 -1.56 9.39 -7.69
N VAL A 185 -2.18 8.44 -7.00
CA VAL A 185 -2.70 8.63 -5.65
C VAL A 185 -1.58 8.59 -4.62
N ASN A 186 -0.51 7.81 -4.87
CA ASN A 186 0.60 7.69 -3.93
C ASN A 186 1.19 9.04 -3.51
N ASP A 187 1.33 9.98 -4.45
CA ASP A 187 1.96 11.26 -4.20
C ASP A 187 0.98 12.38 -3.80
N SER A 188 -0.32 12.09 -3.68
CA SER A 188 -1.25 12.95 -2.96
C SER A 188 -0.72 13.19 -1.54
N VAL A 189 -0.79 14.42 -1.04
CA VAL A 189 -0.19 14.74 0.26
C VAL A 189 -0.87 13.98 1.39
N THR A 190 -2.21 13.87 1.33
CA THR A 190 -3.00 13.10 2.31
C THR A 190 -2.82 11.59 2.20
N LYS A 191 -2.13 11.09 1.15
CA LYS A 191 -1.68 9.71 1.06
C LYS A 191 -0.22 9.58 1.51
N SER A 192 0.72 10.18 0.81
CA SER A 192 2.16 9.97 1.03
C SER A 192 2.64 10.39 2.42
N LYS A 193 2.14 11.50 2.95
CA LYS A 193 2.52 12.03 4.27
C LYS A 193 1.77 11.37 5.42
N PHE A 194 0.74 10.58 5.13
CA PHE A 194 -0.07 9.87 6.13
C PHE A 194 0.15 8.36 6.07
N ASP A 195 -0.22 7.70 4.98
CA ASP A 195 -0.05 6.27 4.78
C ASP A 195 1.42 5.85 4.89
N ASN A 196 2.28 6.38 4.02
CA ASN A 196 3.68 5.96 3.97
C ASN A 196 4.41 6.28 5.28
N LYS A 197 4.06 7.37 5.96
CA LYS A 197 4.71 7.80 7.21
C LYS A 197 4.04 7.23 8.46
N TYR A 198 2.78 7.61 8.70
CA TYR A 198 2.07 7.21 9.92
C TYR A 198 1.63 5.75 9.88
N GLY A 199 1.26 5.23 8.71
CA GLY A 199 0.96 3.82 8.53
C GLY A 199 2.14 2.93 8.89
N CYS A 200 3.33 3.23 8.36
CA CYS A 200 4.55 2.50 8.69
C CYS A 200 4.99 2.72 10.14
N LYS A 201 4.71 3.92 10.72
CA LYS A 201 4.97 4.20 12.14
C LYS A 201 4.19 3.25 13.05
N GLU A 202 2.93 2.97 12.74
CA GLU A 202 2.11 2.04 13.52
C GLU A 202 2.47 0.58 13.22
N SER A 203 2.55 0.21 11.94
CA SER A 203 2.58 -1.19 11.50
C SER A 203 3.94 -1.87 11.58
N ALA A 204 5.08 -1.14 11.47
CA ALA A 204 6.41 -1.74 11.49
C ALA A 204 6.74 -2.44 12.81
N VAL A 205 6.54 -1.73 13.92
CA VAL A 205 6.81 -2.26 15.26
C VAL A 205 5.78 -3.30 15.66
N ASP A 206 4.51 -3.13 15.26
CA ASP A 206 3.45 -4.13 15.49
C ASP A 206 3.82 -5.48 14.85
N ALA A 207 4.25 -5.46 13.58
CA ALA A 207 4.64 -6.67 12.87
C ALA A 207 5.80 -7.42 13.54
N ILE A 208 6.85 -6.69 13.92
CA ILE A 208 8.02 -7.30 14.55
C ILE A 208 7.68 -7.88 15.93
N ARG A 209 6.85 -7.19 16.71
CA ARG A 209 6.38 -7.70 18.00
C ARG A 209 5.54 -8.96 17.84
N ARG A 210 4.58 -8.98 16.92
CA ARG A 210 3.75 -10.18 16.64
C ARG A 210 4.60 -11.34 16.14
N ALA A 211 5.59 -11.06 15.26
CA ALA A 211 6.45 -12.08 14.72
C ALA A 211 7.36 -12.72 15.77
N THR A 212 7.94 -11.93 16.67
CA THR A 212 9.09 -12.35 17.47
C THR A 212 8.93 -12.22 18.98
N ASP A 213 7.90 -11.51 19.45
CA ASP A 213 7.69 -11.13 20.87
C ASP A 213 8.93 -10.43 21.50
N VAL A 214 9.82 -9.88 20.66
CA VAL A 214 11.05 -9.24 21.12
C VAL A 214 10.75 -7.91 21.81
N MET A 215 11.43 -7.67 22.92
CA MET A 215 11.44 -6.35 23.56
C MET A 215 12.35 -5.41 22.74
N LEU A 216 11.78 -4.31 22.24
CA LEU A 216 12.51 -3.36 21.39
C LEU A 216 13.32 -2.34 22.18
N ALA A 217 12.92 -2.03 23.42
CA ALA A 217 13.66 -1.10 24.27
C ALA A 217 15.11 -1.58 24.46
N GLY A 218 16.08 -0.70 24.22
CA GLY A 218 17.50 -0.98 24.29
C GLY A 218 18.09 -1.74 23.10
N LYS A 219 17.27 -2.21 22.14
CA LYS A 219 17.77 -2.84 20.90
C LYS A 219 18.39 -1.83 19.96
N ARG A 220 19.45 -2.22 19.30
CA ARG A 220 20.08 -1.44 18.21
C ARG A 220 19.37 -1.79 16.91
N VAL A 221 18.78 -0.80 16.28
CA VAL A 221 17.97 -0.97 15.06
C VAL A 221 18.56 -0.13 13.94
N LEU A 222 18.80 -0.76 12.79
CA LEU A 222 19.14 -0.07 11.56
C LEU A 222 17.87 0.06 10.68
N VAL A 223 17.53 1.28 10.32
CA VAL A 223 16.53 1.60 9.31
C VAL A 223 17.23 2.03 8.03
N ALA A 224 17.13 1.25 6.98
CA ALA A 224 17.71 1.57 5.69
C ALA A 224 16.70 2.37 4.86
N GLY A 225 16.99 3.66 4.64
CA GLY A 225 16.14 4.64 3.97
C GLY A 225 15.47 5.61 4.96
N TYR A 226 15.37 6.90 4.57
CA TYR A 226 14.72 7.96 5.35
C TYR A 226 13.76 8.82 4.51
N GLY A 227 13.12 8.20 3.52
CA GLY A 227 11.90 8.71 2.89
C GLY A 227 10.71 8.68 3.87
N ASP A 228 9.48 8.87 3.40
CA ASP A 228 8.32 8.89 4.30
C ASP A 228 8.17 7.58 5.10
N VAL A 229 8.35 6.44 4.47
CA VAL A 229 8.35 5.10 5.11
C VAL A 229 9.43 5.01 6.18
N GLY A 230 10.67 5.36 5.85
CA GLY A 230 11.79 5.31 6.79
C GLY A 230 11.63 6.26 7.97
N LYS A 231 11.09 7.47 7.75
CA LYS A 231 10.79 8.44 8.81
C LYS A 231 9.78 7.89 9.82
N GLY A 232 8.68 7.32 9.33
CA GLY A 232 7.68 6.69 10.18
C GLY A 232 8.26 5.53 10.97
N THR A 233 8.97 4.62 10.29
CA THR A 233 9.60 3.44 10.87
C THR A 233 10.62 3.80 11.94
N ALA A 234 11.54 4.72 11.66
CA ALA A 234 12.56 5.16 12.62
C ALA A 234 11.93 5.81 13.86
N ALA A 235 10.93 6.66 13.66
CA ALA A 235 10.18 7.27 14.76
C ALA A 235 9.47 6.23 15.65
N SER A 236 8.91 5.18 15.04
CA SER A 236 8.25 4.07 15.74
C SER A 236 9.21 3.31 16.64
N PHE A 237 10.35 2.88 16.10
CA PHE A 237 11.38 2.18 16.89
C PHE A 237 11.94 3.04 18.03
N ARG A 238 12.21 4.33 17.76
CA ARG A 238 12.65 5.27 18.81
C ARG A 238 11.58 5.43 19.90
N GLY A 239 10.31 5.55 19.49
CA GLY A 239 9.18 5.60 20.41
C GLY A 239 9.03 4.34 21.27
N ALA A 240 9.45 3.19 20.76
CA ALA A 240 9.51 1.92 21.49
C ALA A 240 10.76 1.78 22.39
N GLY A 241 11.64 2.79 22.44
CA GLY A 241 12.86 2.80 23.26
C GLY A 241 14.08 2.14 22.61
N ALA A 242 14.04 1.87 21.30
CA ALA A 242 15.18 1.35 20.57
C ALA A 242 16.24 2.45 20.30
N ILE A 243 17.48 2.03 20.11
CA ILE A 243 18.61 2.86 19.67
C ILE A 243 18.67 2.76 18.14
N VAL A 244 18.19 3.80 17.46
CA VAL A 244 17.99 3.77 16.01
C VAL A 244 19.15 4.45 15.28
N THR A 245 19.72 3.75 14.31
CA THR A 245 20.64 4.27 13.30
C THR A 245 19.93 4.24 11.94
N VAL A 246 20.16 5.25 11.11
CA VAL A 246 19.60 5.37 9.77
C VAL A 246 20.72 5.27 8.74
N THR A 247 20.45 4.65 7.59
CA THR A 247 21.29 4.78 6.41
C THR A 247 20.51 5.44 5.28
N GLU A 248 21.15 6.34 4.53
CA GLU A 248 20.50 7.12 3.50
C GLU A 248 21.51 7.55 2.40
N ILE A 249 21.02 7.66 1.17
CA ILE A 249 21.81 8.14 0.01
C ILE A 249 21.48 9.59 -0.36
N ASP A 250 20.25 10.02 -0.11
CA ASP A 250 19.81 11.40 -0.38
C ASP A 250 20.34 12.33 0.72
N PRO A 251 21.16 13.33 0.38
CA PRO A 251 21.73 14.25 1.37
C PRO A 251 20.67 15.07 2.10
N ILE A 252 19.51 15.35 1.48
CA ILE A 252 18.40 16.07 2.13
C ILE A 252 17.75 15.19 3.19
N CYS A 253 17.41 13.95 2.84
CA CYS A 253 16.83 13.01 3.78
C CYS A 253 17.82 12.64 4.90
N ALA A 254 19.10 12.49 4.59
CA ALA A 254 20.16 12.26 5.59
C ALA A 254 20.30 13.44 6.57
N LEU A 255 20.24 14.69 6.08
CA LEU A 255 20.25 15.88 6.93
C LEU A 255 18.99 15.94 7.81
N GLN A 256 17.81 15.63 7.28
CA GLN A 256 16.59 15.54 8.07
C GLN A 256 16.72 14.50 9.18
N ALA A 257 17.24 13.30 8.87
CA ALA A 257 17.46 12.25 9.88
C ALA A 257 18.37 12.72 11.01
N ALA A 258 19.45 13.42 10.67
CA ALA A 258 20.38 13.99 11.67
C ALA A 258 19.70 15.07 12.52
N MET A 259 18.89 15.96 11.91
CA MET A 259 18.12 16.99 12.65
C MET A 259 17.04 16.37 13.55
N ASP A 260 16.45 15.26 13.13
CA ASP A 260 15.50 14.49 13.94
C ASP A 260 16.19 13.70 15.08
N GLY A 261 17.53 13.79 15.18
CA GLY A 261 18.32 13.21 16.27
C GLY A 261 18.69 11.73 16.07
N PHE A 262 18.70 11.25 14.83
CA PHE A 262 19.18 9.91 14.49
C PHE A 262 20.67 9.95 14.10
N GLU A 263 21.39 8.89 14.44
CA GLU A 263 22.70 8.65 13.88
C GLU A 263 22.54 8.19 12.42
N VAL A 264 23.30 8.81 11.49
CA VAL A 264 23.28 8.43 10.07
C VAL A 264 24.64 7.82 9.71
N LYS A 265 24.63 6.56 9.27
CA LYS A 265 25.85 5.78 8.98
C LYS A 265 25.68 4.93 7.72
N ARG A 266 26.77 4.45 7.17
CA ARG A 266 26.77 3.42 6.11
C ARG A 266 26.47 2.05 6.73
N ILE A 267 25.72 1.21 6.00
CA ILE A 267 25.35 -0.14 6.45
C ILE A 267 26.60 -0.92 6.90
N ASN A 268 27.63 -0.99 6.07
CA ASN A 268 28.86 -1.74 6.34
C ASN A 268 29.60 -1.32 7.62
N THR A 269 29.34 -0.13 8.14
CA THR A 269 30.02 0.36 9.37
C THR A 269 29.26 0.02 10.64
N VAL A 270 27.99 -0.40 10.55
CA VAL A 270 27.15 -0.59 11.73
C VAL A 270 26.41 -1.93 11.77
N VAL A 271 26.25 -2.61 10.64
CA VAL A 271 25.42 -3.81 10.53
C VAL A 271 25.79 -4.93 11.51
N ALA A 272 27.08 -5.02 11.85
CA ALA A 272 27.61 -5.99 12.79
C ALA A 272 27.10 -5.81 14.24
N ASP A 273 26.62 -4.60 14.57
CA ASP A 273 26.15 -4.26 15.92
C ASP A 273 24.62 -4.25 16.04
N MET A 274 23.90 -4.48 14.95
CA MET A 274 22.44 -4.35 14.91
C MET A 274 21.73 -5.61 15.39
N ASP A 275 20.69 -5.42 16.20
CA ASP A 275 19.79 -6.49 16.64
C ASP A 275 18.64 -6.67 15.64
N VAL A 276 18.21 -5.57 15.00
CA VAL A 276 17.17 -5.55 13.98
C VAL A 276 17.62 -4.69 12.80
N VAL A 277 17.46 -5.20 11.59
CA VAL A 277 17.68 -4.44 10.34
C VAL A 277 16.39 -4.46 9.53
N ILE A 278 15.87 -3.27 9.23
CA ILE A 278 14.67 -3.10 8.41
C ILE A 278 14.95 -2.22 7.20
N THR A 279 14.59 -2.69 6.01
CA THR A 279 14.78 -1.96 4.76
C THR A 279 13.50 -1.20 4.38
N ALA A 280 13.67 0.00 3.83
CA ALA A 280 12.60 0.94 3.51
C ALA A 280 13.01 1.90 2.37
N THR A 281 13.78 1.39 1.38
CA THR A 281 14.41 2.23 0.35
C THR A 281 13.65 2.25 -0.97
N GLY A 282 12.81 1.25 -1.24
CA GLY A 282 12.20 1.04 -2.55
C GLY A 282 13.20 0.67 -3.66
N ASN A 283 14.43 0.28 -3.29
CA ASN A 283 15.50 -0.10 -4.21
C ASN A 283 15.76 -1.61 -4.12
N LYS A 284 16.84 -2.10 -4.66
CA LYS A 284 17.22 -3.52 -4.65
C LYS A 284 18.57 -3.76 -4.01
N ASN A 285 18.78 -4.98 -3.50
CA ASN A 285 20.08 -5.44 -2.96
C ASN A 285 20.67 -4.50 -1.90
N ILE A 286 19.83 -4.00 -1.01
CA ILE A 286 20.27 -3.16 0.12
C ILE A 286 20.99 -4.02 1.16
N LEU A 287 20.45 -5.21 1.43
CA LEU A 287 21.10 -6.23 2.24
C LEU A 287 21.53 -7.40 1.36
N THR A 288 22.82 -7.68 1.35
CA THR A 288 23.45 -8.72 0.54
C THR A 288 24.14 -9.76 1.43
N GLY A 289 24.66 -10.82 0.81
CA GLY A 289 25.39 -11.87 1.51
C GLY A 289 26.51 -11.35 2.43
N GLU A 290 27.23 -10.31 1.99
CA GLU A 290 28.30 -9.70 2.81
C GLU A 290 27.75 -9.11 4.12
N HIS A 291 26.56 -8.52 4.09
CA HIS A 291 25.91 -7.96 5.28
C HIS A 291 25.43 -9.08 6.22
N PHE A 292 24.81 -10.13 5.68
CA PHE A 292 24.32 -11.26 6.49
C PHE A 292 25.44 -11.93 7.28
N LEU A 293 26.61 -12.13 6.65
CA LEU A 293 27.78 -12.75 7.32
C LEU A 293 28.35 -11.88 8.45
N GLN A 294 28.15 -10.55 8.39
CA GLN A 294 28.60 -9.61 9.42
C GLN A 294 27.62 -9.46 10.57
N MET A 295 26.32 -9.73 10.37
CA MET A 295 25.29 -9.52 11.38
C MET A 295 25.55 -10.32 12.66
N LYS A 296 24.94 -9.85 13.76
CA LYS A 296 24.91 -10.59 15.03
C LYS A 296 24.22 -11.93 14.87
N ASP A 297 24.59 -12.86 15.76
CA ASP A 297 23.78 -14.04 15.99
C ASP A 297 22.35 -13.65 16.38
N LYS A 298 21.37 -14.27 15.74
CA LYS A 298 19.92 -14.02 15.92
C LYS A 298 19.46 -12.59 15.59
N ALA A 299 20.20 -11.88 14.73
CA ALA A 299 19.72 -10.62 14.19
C ALA A 299 18.40 -10.84 13.40
N ILE A 300 17.47 -9.91 13.58
CA ILE A 300 16.19 -9.91 12.88
C ILE A 300 16.30 -9.06 11.62
N VAL A 301 15.95 -9.64 10.47
CA VAL A 301 16.02 -9.01 9.16
C VAL A 301 14.61 -8.95 8.57
N CYS A 302 14.17 -7.78 8.14
CA CYS A 302 12.87 -7.59 7.53
C CYS A 302 12.84 -6.40 6.57
N ASN A 303 11.79 -6.34 5.77
CA ASN A 303 11.55 -5.27 4.81
C ASN A 303 10.15 -4.68 5.03
N ILE A 304 10.02 -3.36 4.87
CA ILE A 304 8.73 -2.65 4.86
C ILE A 304 8.50 -1.90 3.54
N GLY A 305 9.40 -2.06 2.56
CA GLY A 305 9.20 -1.62 1.18
C GLY A 305 8.24 -2.56 0.45
N HIS A 306 7.65 -2.08 -0.64
CA HIS A 306 6.60 -2.80 -1.36
C HIS A 306 7.06 -4.16 -1.92
N PHE A 307 8.27 -4.23 -2.48
CA PHE A 307 8.82 -5.47 -3.08
C PHE A 307 9.89 -6.14 -2.21
N ASP A 308 10.10 -7.42 -2.48
CA ASP A 308 11.00 -8.33 -1.78
C ASP A 308 12.46 -8.26 -2.26
N ASN A 309 12.81 -7.35 -3.16
CA ASN A 309 14.12 -7.27 -3.78
C ASN A 309 15.15 -6.40 -3.01
N GLU A 310 14.74 -5.76 -1.92
CA GLU A 310 15.67 -4.99 -1.06
C GLU A 310 16.62 -5.91 -0.29
N ILE A 311 16.17 -7.11 0.03
CA ILE A 311 16.93 -8.15 0.73
C ILE A 311 17.28 -9.25 -0.26
N ASP A 312 18.56 -9.59 -0.42
CA ASP A 312 19.01 -10.63 -1.35
C ASP A 312 18.65 -12.03 -0.83
N MET A 313 17.35 -12.32 -0.86
CA MET A 313 16.81 -13.61 -0.45
C MET A 313 17.24 -14.76 -1.38
N ALA A 314 17.52 -14.46 -2.66
CA ALA A 314 18.03 -15.44 -3.60
C ALA A 314 19.37 -15.97 -3.13
N TRP A 315 20.33 -15.09 -2.83
CA TRP A 315 21.63 -15.50 -2.29
C TRP A 315 21.49 -16.28 -0.99
N LEU A 316 20.63 -15.82 -0.07
CA LEU A 316 20.44 -16.48 1.23
C LEU A 316 19.86 -17.90 1.06
N ASN A 317 18.86 -18.08 0.18
CA ASN A 317 18.25 -19.37 -0.13
C ASN A 317 19.24 -20.30 -0.87
N ASP A 318 19.97 -19.78 -1.86
CA ASP A 318 20.93 -20.57 -2.62
C ASP A 318 22.10 -21.06 -1.75
N THR A 319 22.55 -20.23 -0.80
CA THR A 319 23.73 -20.53 0.02
C THR A 319 23.35 -21.30 1.29
N TYR A 320 22.28 -20.92 1.98
CA TYR A 320 21.89 -21.43 3.29
C TYR A 320 20.47 -21.99 3.36
N GLY A 321 19.77 -22.12 2.23
CA GLY A 321 18.39 -22.64 2.19
C GLY A 321 18.23 -24.03 2.79
N ALA A 322 19.26 -24.89 2.71
CA ALA A 322 19.25 -26.20 3.35
C ALA A 322 19.17 -26.13 4.89
N SER A 323 19.55 -25.01 5.50
CA SER A 323 19.48 -24.75 6.95
C SER A 323 18.21 -24.00 7.36
N LYS A 324 17.36 -23.59 6.40
CA LYS A 324 16.12 -22.85 6.67
C LYS A 324 15.18 -23.67 7.53
N VAL A 325 14.71 -23.08 8.61
CA VAL A 325 13.67 -23.63 9.48
C VAL A 325 12.58 -22.59 9.67
N GLU A 326 11.37 -22.90 9.25
CA GLU A 326 10.20 -22.09 9.62
C GLU A 326 9.90 -22.30 11.11
N ILE A 327 10.05 -21.22 11.90
CA ILE A 327 9.75 -21.23 13.34
C ILE A 327 8.24 -21.14 13.56
N LYS A 328 7.57 -20.26 12.83
CA LYS A 328 6.13 -20.09 12.74
C LYS A 328 5.83 -19.38 11.41
N PRO A 329 4.58 -19.32 10.94
CA PRO A 329 4.27 -18.68 9.66
C PRO A 329 4.91 -17.31 9.50
N GLN A 330 5.63 -17.11 8.40
CA GLN A 330 6.35 -15.88 8.04
C GLN A 330 7.55 -15.53 8.97
N VAL A 331 8.05 -16.46 9.73
CA VAL A 331 9.25 -16.31 10.58
C VAL A 331 10.21 -17.46 10.32
N ASP A 332 11.23 -17.20 9.55
CA ASP A 332 12.23 -18.16 9.13
C ASP A 332 13.57 -17.94 9.83
N LYS A 333 14.21 -19.04 10.19
CA LYS A 333 15.56 -19.06 10.71
C LYS A 333 16.51 -19.69 9.71
N TYR A 334 17.64 -19.05 9.46
CA TYR A 334 18.76 -19.57 8.67
C TYR A 334 19.97 -19.74 9.56
N THR A 335 20.65 -20.89 9.50
CA THR A 335 21.93 -21.10 10.17
C THR A 335 23.06 -20.85 9.17
N LEU A 336 23.89 -19.86 9.48
CA LEU A 336 25.02 -19.43 8.66
C LEU A 336 26.31 -20.16 9.07
N GLU A 337 27.43 -19.75 8.48
CA GLU A 337 28.77 -20.18 8.90
C GLU A 337 29.00 -19.87 10.38
N ASN A 338 29.79 -20.72 11.06
CA ASN A 338 30.11 -20.62 12.48
C ASN A 338 28.88 -20.69 13.42
N ASP A 339 27.84 -21.43 13.01
CA ASP A 339 26.61 -21.62 13.78
C ASP A 339 25.82 -20.34 14.10
N LYS A 340 26.13 -19.21 13.45
CA LYS A 340 25.32 -18.00 13.55
C LYS A 340 23.94 -18.23 12.95
N GLU A 341 22.93 -17.67 13.58
CA GLU A 341 21.56 -17.74 13.12
C GLU A 341 21.05 -16.34 12.72
N LEU A 342 20.28 -16.27 11.63
CA LEU A 342 19.51 -15.09 11.26
C LEU A 342 18.02 -15.39 11.31
N ILE A 343 17.23 -14.43 11.76
CA ILE A 343 15.75 -14.51 11.75
C ILE A 343 15.25 -13.60 10.62
N VAL A 344 14.65 -14.16 9.61
CA VAL A 344 14.10 -13.41 8.46
C VAL A 344 12.58 -13.41 8.56
N LEU A 345 11.98 -12.24 8.45
CA LEU A 345 10.53 -12.07 8.53
C LEU A 345 9.93 -11.90 7.13
N ALA A 346 8.77 -12.51 6.93
CA ALA A 346 7.96 -12.43 5.71
C ALA A 346 8.75 -12.74 4.42
N GLU A 347 9.79 -13.58 4.50
CA GLU A 347 10.66 -13.93 3.36
C GLU A 347 11.24 -12.69 2.64
N GLY A 348 11.51 -11.60 3.37
CA GLY A 348 12.00 -10.32 2.81
C GLY A 348 10.91 -9.46 2.16
N ARG A 349 9.65 -9.89 2.16
CA ARG A 349 8.48 -9.13 1.67
C ARG A 349 7.98 -8.14 2.72
N LEU A 350 6.87 -7.46 2.44
CA LEU A 350 6.21 -6.51 3.36
C LEU A 350 5.95 -7.13 4.73
N VAL A 351 6.75 -6.78 5.73
CA VAL A 351 6.67 -7.36 7.08
C VAL A 351 5.35 -7.02 7.78
N ASN A 352 4.83 -5.82 7.58
CA ASN A 352 3.61 -5.34 8.22
C ASN A 352 2.35 -6.10 7.75
N LEU A 353 2.32 -6.60 6.52
CA LEU A 353 1.24 -7.41 5.99
C LEU A 353 1.52 -8.91 6.13
N GLY A 354 2.78 -9.32 6.01
CA GLY A 354 3.18 -10.72 6.17
C GLY A 354 3.04 -11.22 7.62
N CYS A 355 3.54 -10.43 8.58
CA CYS A 355 3.57 -10.79 9.99
C CYS A 355 2.50 -10.13 10.86
N ALA A 356 1.74 -9.17 10.32
CA ALA A 356 0.64 -8.49 11.01
C ALA A 356 -0.54 -8.24 10.06
N THR A 357 -1.28 -7.17 10.26
CA THR A 357 -2.50 -6.85 9.53
C THR A 357 -2.40 -5.56 8.70
N GLY A 358 -1.19 -5.02 8.53
CA GLY A 358 -0.92 -3.81 7.75
C GLY A 358 -1.20 -2.52 8.51
N HIS A 359 -1.54 -1.47 7.76
CA HIS A 359 -1.79 -0.15 8.31
C HIS A 359 -3.15 -0.05 9.03
N PRO A 360 -3.28 0.82 10.05
CA PRO A 360 -4.52 1.00 10.78
C PRO A 360 -5.60 1.67 9.92
N SER A 361 -6.87 1.42 10.28
CA SER A 361 -8.04 1.84 9.50
C SER A 361 -8.08 3.34 9.23
N PHE A 362 -7.78 4.18 10.22
CA PHE A 362 -7.80 5.63 10.05
C PHE A 362 -6.81 6.13 8.98
N VAL A 363 -5.61 5.56 8.95
CA VAL A 363 -4.60 5.88 7.92
C VAL A 363 -5.08 5.45 6.55
N MET A 364 -5.61 4.23 6.44
CA MET A 364 -6.13 3.72 5.16
C MET A 364 -7.37 4.47 4.70
N SER A 365 -8.14 5.05 5.62
CA SER A 365 -9.22 5.96 5.25
C SER A 365 -8.73 7.15 4.42
N ASN A 366 -7.57 7.74 4.76
CA ASN A 366 -6.98 8.81 3.94
C ASN A 366 -6.65 8.32 2.52
N SER A 367 -5.92 7.22 2.39
CA SER A 367 -5.53 6.64 1.10
C SER A 367 -6.75 6.27 0.26
N PHE A 368 -7.72 5.59 0.84
CA PHE A 368 -8.87 5.08 0.12
C PHE A 368 -9.92 6.15 -0.20
N THR A 369 -9.97 7.25 0.58
CA THR A 369 -10.72 8.44 0.20
C THR A 369 -10.10 9.11 -1.04
N ASN A 370 -8.77 9.18 -1.12
CA ASN A 370 -8.06 9.61 -2.34
C ASN A 370 -8.40 8.72 -3.53
N GLN A 371 -8.35 7.39 -3.37
CA GLN A 371 -8.69 6.43 -4.42
C GLN A 371 -10.13 6.63 -4.92
N THR A 372 -11.07 6.73 -4.00
CA THR A 372 -12.49 6.92 -4.34
C THR A 372 -12.70 8.21 -5.12
N LEU A 373 -12.09 9.33 -4.68
CA LEU A 373 -12.17 10.60 -5.39
C LEU A 373 -11.47 10.56 -6.75
N ALA A 374 -10.34 9.86 -6.87
CA ALA A 374 -9.65 9.67 -8.15
C ALA A 374 -10.50 8.88 -9.15
N GLN A 375 -11.20 7.83 -8.69
CA GLN A 375 -12.11 7.06 -9.53
C GLN A 375 -13.31 7.91 -9.99
N ILE A 376 -13.90 8.71 -9.08
CA ILE A 376 -14.98 9.64 -9.42
C ILE A 376 -14.49 10.66 -10.46
N GLU A 377 -13.34 11.26 -10.24
CA GLU A 377 -12.78 12.30 -11.11
C GLU A 377 -12.54 11.78 -12.53
N LEU A 378 -11.88 10.62 -12.68
CA LEU A 378 -11.63 10.01 -13.97
C LEU A 378 -12.92 9.55 -14.68
N TRP A 379 -13.90 9.06 -13.92
CA TRP A 379 -15.16 8.55 -14.47
C TRP A 379 -16.09 9.66 -14.93
N THR A 380 -16.20 10.75 -14.15
CA THR A 380 -17.15 11.86 -14.41
C THR A 380 -16.59 12.94 -15.34
N ASN A 381 -15.27 13.06 -15.45
CA ASN A 381 -14.59 14.11 -16.23
C ASN A 381 -13.56 13.54 -17.23
N PRO A 382 -13.86 12.46 -17.98
CA PRO A 382 -12.87 11.77 -18.81
C PRO A 382 -12.23 12.67 -19.88
N GLU A 383 -12.94 13.68 -20.37
CA GLU A 383 -12.47 14.63 -21.39
C GLU A 383 -11.41 15.61 -20.88
N GLN A 384 -11.21 15.71 -19.57
CA GLN A 384 -10.19 16.59 -18.97
C GLN A 384 -8.81 15.94 -18.88
N TYR A 385 -8.73 14.64 -19.13
CA TYR A 385 -7.52 13.85 -18.90
C TYR A 385 -7.01 13.21 -20.20
N ASP A 386 -5.86 13.67 -20.67
CA ASP A 386 -5.09 13.00 -21.72
C ASP A 386 -4.42 11.72 -21.19
N ASN A 387 -3.84 10.92 -22.09
CA ASN A 387 -3.08 9.72 -21.74
C ASN A 387 -1.73 10.08 -21.05
N LYS A 388 -1.80 10.52 -19.82
CA LYS A 388 -0.67 10.95 -18.98
C LYS A 388 -0.90 10.56 -17.52
N VAL A 389 0.14 10.69 -16.72
CA VAL A 389 0.07 10.59 -15.26
C VAL A 389 -0.23 11.95 -14.66
N TYR A 390 -1.26 12.02 -13.85
CA TYR A 390 -1.73 13.23 -13.16
C TYR A 390 -1.66 13.04 -11.64
N MET A 391 -1.55 14.15 -10.93
CA MET A 391 -1.80 14.20 -9.48
C MET A 391 -3.29 14.42 -9.24
N LEU A 392 -3.79 13.94 -8.11
CA LEU A 392 -5.14 14.31 -7.67
C LEU A 392 -5.21 15.83 -7.49
N PRO A 393 -6.24 16.52 -8.02
CA PRO A 393 -6.39 17.98 -7.85
C PRO A 393 -6.26 18.41 -6.39
N LYS A 394 -5.52 19.50 -6.13
CA LYS A 394 -5.21 19.98 -4.77
C LYS A 394 -6.44 20.18 -3.90
N GLN A 395 -7.53 20.65 -4.49
CA GLN A 395 -8.80 20.82 -3.79
C GLN A 395 -9.37 19.47 -3.27
N LEU A 396 -9.20 18.39 -4.03
CA LEU A 396 -9.64 17.05 -3.62
C LEU A 396 -8.73 16.48 -2.53
N ASP A 397 -7.41 16.71 -2.63
CA ASP A 397 -6.45 16.33 -1.59
C ASP A 397 -6.75 17.03 -0.25
N GLU A 398 -7.08 18.35 -0.28
CA GLU A 398 -7.55 19.08 0.90
C GLU A 398 -8.91 18.58 1.41
N LYS A 399 -9.83 18.19 0.52
CA LYS A 399 -11.11 17.58 0.89
C LYS A 399 -10.89 16.29 1.68
N VAL A 400 -9.96 15.43 1.25
CA VAL A 400 -9.60 14.21 1.99
C VAL A 400 -9.23 14.55 3.43
N ALA A 401 -8.33 15.52 3.64
CA ALA A 401 -7.95 15.93 4.99
C ALA A 401 -9.16 16.43 5.79
N ALA A 402 -9.96 17.32 5.19
CA ALA A 402 -11.12 17.92 5.86
C ALA A 402 -12.13 16.88 6.37
N LEU A 403 -12.38 15.82 5.60
CA LEU A 403 -13.31 14.74 5.96
C LEU A 403 -12.86 13.94 7.21
N HIS A 404 -11.58 14.03 7.59
CA HIS A 404 -11.02 13.32 8.74
C HIS A 404 -10.93 14.16 10.02
N LEU A 405 -11.00 15.50 9.91
CA LEU A 405 -10.70 16.39 11.03
C LEU A 405 -11.72 16.30 12.16
N SER A 406 -13.01 16.22 11.83
CA SER A 406 -14.08 16.14 12.83
C SER A 406 -13.95 14.89 13.71
N HIS A 407 -13.51 13.77 13.16
CA HIS A 407 -13.28 12.52 13.89
C HIS A 407 -12.20 12.66 14.97
N LEU A 408 -11.22 13.54 14.74
CA LEU A 408 -10.14 13.86 15.67
C LEU A 408 -10.47 15.03 16.60
N GLY A 409 -11.67 15.61 16.51
CA GLY A 409 -12.05 16.79 17.28
C GLY A 409 -11.24 18.04 16.91
N VAL A 410 -10.75 18.12 15.67
CA VAL A 410 -9.98 19.27 15.19
C VAL A 410 -10.91 20.37 14.70
N GLU A 411 -10.70 21.59 15.18
CA GLU A 411 -11.35 22.80 14.73
C GLU A 411 -10.34 23.63 13.91
N LEU A 412 -10.69 23.95 12.67
CA LEU A 412 -9.85 24.80 11.82
C LEU A 412 -10.14 26.28 12.07
N GLU A 413 -9.11 27.11 12.00
CA GLU A 413 -9.27 28.55 11.91
C GLU A 413 -9.88 28.94 10.55
N GLU A 414 -10.64 30.02 10.54
CA GLU A 414 -11.26 30.57 9.33
C GLU A 414 -10.52 31.84 8.87
N LEU A 415 -10.19 31.91 7.58
CA LEU A 415 -9.63 33.14 7.00
C LEU A 415 -10.71 34.21 6.83
N SER A 416 -10.42 35.43 7.27
CA SER A 416 -11.15 36.57 6.79
C SER A 416 -10.84 36.84 5.32
N LYS A 417 -11.72 37.58 4.65
CA LYS A 417 -11.47 37.98 3.27
C LYS A 417 -10.15 38.73 3.10
N ASP A 418 -9.83 39.67 4.01
CA ASP A 418 -8.60 40.47 3.97
C ASP A 418 -7.35 39.58 4.13
N GLN A 419 -7.42 38.54 4.99
CA GLN A 419 -6.34 37.59 5.15
C GLN A 419 -6.16 36.71 3.89
N ALA A 420 -7.25 36.24 3.32
CA ALA A 420 -7.22 35.42 2.09
C ALA A 420 -6.65 36.26 0.91
N ASP A 421 -7.10 37.49 0.74
CA ASP A 421 -6.60 38.43 -0.29
C ASP A 421 -5.09 38.71 -0.09
N TYR A 422 -4.62 38.87 1.16
CA TYR A 422 -3.21 39.13 1.47
C TYR A 422 -2.28 38.01 1.07
N ILE A 423 -2.69 36.77 1.26
CA ILE A 423 -1.88 35.57 0.91
C ILE A 423 -2.21 35.01 -0.48
N GLY A 424 -3.16 35.61 -1.20
CA GLY A 424 -3.49 35.25 -2.58
C GLY A 424 -4.22 33.91 -2.73
N VAL A 425 -5.06 33.53 -1.75
CA VAL A 425 -5.89 32.32 -1.78
C VAL A 425 -7.38 32.65 -1.66
N THR A 426 -8.26 31.68 -1.89
CA THR A 426 -9.68 31.85 -1.54
C THR A 426 -9.91 31.55 -0.06
N VAL A 427 -10.99 32.10 0.52
CA VAL A 427 -11.34 31.85 1.94
C VAL A 427 -11.52 30.34 2.24
N LYS A 428 -11.94 29.57 1.23
CA LYS A 428 -12.22 28.13 1.35
C LYS A 428 -11.13 27.24 0.75
N GLY A 429 -9.96 27.78 0.43
CA GLY A 429 -8.88 27.03 -0.20
C GLY A 429 -9.01 26.93 -1.75
N PRO A 430 -8.14 26.21 -2.42
CA PRO A 430 -6.98 25.54 -1.83
C PRO A 430 -5.99 26.56 -1.20
N TYR A 431 -5.44 26.17 -0.04
CA TYR A 431 -4.58 27.07 0.76
C TYR A 431 -3.12 27.07 0.30
N LYS A 432 -2.74 26.13 -0.54
CA LYS A 432 -1.40 26.02 -1.14
C LYS A 432 -1.50 25.81 -2.65
N PRO A 433 -0.51 26.28 -3.43
CA PRO A 433 -0.48 26.03 -4.86
C PRO A 433 -0.26 24.54 -5.18
N GLU A 434 -0.61 24.13 -6.40
CA GLU A 434 -0.53 22.74 -6.87
C GLU A 434 0.85 22.09 -6.69
N TYR A 435 1.92 22.85 -6.84
CA TYR A 435 3.30 22.36 -6.72
C TYR A 435 3.78 22.21 -5.28
N TYR A 436 3.04 22.71 -4.29
CA TYR A 436 3.48 22.64 -2.89
C TYR A 436 3.39 21.20 -2.35
N ARG A 437 4.48 20.77 -1.73
CA ARG A 437 4.57 19.47 -1.03
C ARG A 437 4.95 19.71 0.43
N TYR A 438 4.10 19.31 1.33
CA TYR A 438 4.22 19.51 2.78
C TYR A 438 5.45 18.85 3.40
#